data_0f4522aefe77549bbaed0686c8834aab
#
_entry.id   0f4522aefe77549bbaed0686c8834aab
#
_cell.length_a   1.000
_cell.length_b   1.000
_cell.length_c   1.000
_cell.angle_alpha   90.00
_cell.angle_beta   90.00
_cell.angle_gamma   90.00
#
_symmetry.space_group_name_H-M   'P 1'
#
loop_
_entity.id
_entity.type
_entity.pdbx_description
1 polymer ?
#
loop_
_entity_poly.entity_id
_entity_poly.type
_entity_poly.pdbx_seq_one_letter_code
_entity_poly.pdbx_strand_id
1 'polypeptide(L)'
;MVAPFNLAIDARRGRLSLAGAELDKRHLMSHLLSTESSQNFLEFTRGSLLSRPYDSAAAARLVERALTEQGRTFNDYGLGNIVMHVIIMAERSGDEGLLDVGVDAGEMRGTSAWRASEAICRALDELDGGAGAASLAACDAEVYYLSLVVASNSVSPSGWMVEKDNIAEFIEAEVVNLSRETVAALERAYGLEPFDEGFQVRLAVHLHGLLQRSRSGSFVRNPLAAETKQSYPLYYDMAVFVASEITRRTGLAVNEDEIAFLSFHIGGYFEIRPPDALRVTCAFLYIGYHDMQANALERIRRRFGDAISVTTEASALTVDAAALACDVVISPMPIEAPQSGAVVIVDPFVSDASLDAIDEQVRLAHARRRSAELSSALHRFLRPELFHRNLYADGTEEMVRRLVDEGVALDLCAPSFADEVLEREALSSTAFFNQIAIPHSMSPSAHRSFLAIVVNDRPMPWGGQEVRMVMLLGLGETDRRSFRLLFDSLLEALSESANVAALLDSTDYADFVERLLGLI
;
A
#
# COMPACT_ATOMS: atom_id res chain seq x y z
N MET A 1 23.86 -12.54 10.92
CA MET A 1 23.69 -11.12 10.53
C MET A 1 24.60 -10.72 9.36
N VAL A 2 25.89 -11.12 9.28
CA VAL A 2 26.81 -10.69 8.19
C VAL A 2 26.83 -11.61 6.95
N ALA A 3 26.44 -12.87 7.09
CA ALA A 3 26.47 -13.84 5.99
C ALA A 3 25.60 -13.48 4.76
N PRO A 4 24.40 -12.87 4.92
CA PRO A 4 23.60 -12.44 3.77
C PRO A 4 24.26 -11.36 2.92
N PHE A 5 25.27 -10.66 3.45
CA PHE A 5 26.03 -9.62 2.77
C PHE A 5 27.39 -10.10 2.24
N ASN A 6 27.64 -11.40 2.12
CA ASN A 6 28.93 -11.98 1.71
C ASN A 6 30.13 -11.52 2.58
N LEU A 7 29.87 -11.19 3.85
CA LEU A 7 30.87 -10.72 4.80
C LEU A 7 31.20 -11.77 5.84
N ALA A 8 32.45 -11.79 6.30
CA ALA A 8 32.92 -12.60 7.41
C ALA A 8 33.47 -11.73 8.55
N ILE A 9 33.34 -12.22 9.79
CA ILE A 9 33.96 -11.57 10.96
C ILE A 9 35.35 -12.20 11.15
N ASP A 10 36.39 -11.40 11.05
CA ASP A 10 37.77 -11.79 11.39
C ASP A 10 38.13 -11.31 12.80
N ALA A 11 38.53 -12.25 13.64
CA ALA A 11 38.90 -11.97 15.03
C ALA A 11 40.41 -12.18 15.21
N ARG A 12 41.18 -11.11 15.21
CA ARG A 12 42.63 -11.15 15.43
C ARG A 12 43.06 -10.28 16.59
N ARG A 13 43.82 -10.85 17.52
CA ARG A 13 44.45 -10.13 18.66
C ARG A 13 43.45 -9.28 19.48
N GLY A 14 42.25 -9.78 19.68
CA GLY A 14 41.22 -9.09 20.47
C GLY A 14 40.50 -7.94 19.72
N ARG A 15 40.78 -7.77 18.41
CA ARG A 15 39.99 -6.88 17.53
C ARG A 15 39.12 -7.68 16.61
N LEU A 16 37.90 -7.20 16.40
CA LEU A 16 36.97 -7.73 15.40
C LEU A 16 37.01 -6.79 14.19
N SER A 17 37.12 -7.37 13.00
CA SER A 17 37.03 -6.64 11.73
C SER A 17 36.11 -7.38 10.77
N LEU A 18 35.48 -6.64 9.85
CA LEU A 18 34.67 -7.20 8.76
C LEU A 18 35.59 -7.48 7.57
N ALA A 19 35.64 -8.73 7.13
CA ALA A 19 36.33 -9.16 5.93
C ALA A 19 35.31 -9.33 4.79
N GLY A 20 35.62 -8.79 3.61
CA GLY A 20 34.80 -8.82 2.41
C GLY A 20 34.96 -7.57 1.56
N ALA A 21 34.22 -7.48 0.44
CA ALA A 21 34.28 -6.35 -0.47
C ALA A 21 33.76 -5.05 0.21
N GLU A 22 34.33 -3.90 -0.17
CA GLU A 22 33.92 -2.62 0.40
C GLU A 22 32.44 -2.30 0.11
N LEU A 23 31.97 -2.64 -1.08
CA LEU A 23 30.55 -2.50 -1.44
C LEU A 23 29.63 -3.29 -0.51
N ASP A 24 29.99 -4.52 -0.17
CA ASP A 24 29.21 -5.36 0.75
C ASP A 24 29.18 -4.78 2.18
N LYS A 25 30.26 -4.16 2.62
CA LYS A 25 30.32 -3.45 3.92
C LYS A 25 29.40 -2.23 3.93
N ARG A 26 29.37 -1.47 2.83
CA ARG A 26 28.44 -0.32 2.68
C ARG A 26 26.97 -0.77 2.65
N HIS A 27 26.67 -1.88 2.01
CA HIS A 27 25.32 -2.46 2.02
C HIS A 27 24.90 -2.88 3.44
N LEU A 28 25.79 -3.55 4.18
CA LEU A 28 25.52 -3.87 5.58
C LEU A 28 25.32 -2.61 6.43
N MET A 29 26.16 -1.58 6.25
CA MET A 29 26.05 -0.32 6.98
C MET A 29 24.72 0.41 6.67
N SER A 30 24.32 0.46 5.40
CA SER A 30 23.03 1.00 4.98
C SER A 30 21.87 0.24 5.64
N HIS A 31 21.92 -1.09 5.67
CA HIS A 31 20.92 -1.92 6.32
C HIS A 31 20.83 -1.65 7.84
N LEU A 32 21.96 -1.55 8.52
CA LEU A 32 22.00 -1.29 9.96
C LEU A 32 21.50 0.12 10.30
N LEU A 33 21.97 1.15 9.58
CA LEU A 33 21.53 2.53 9.78
C LEU A 33 20.03 2.68 9.52
N SER A 34 19.51 2.07 8.48
CA SER A 34 18.07 2.08 8.20
C SER A 34 17.27 1.32 9.24
N THR A 35 17.82 0.30 9.92
CA THR A 35 17.17 -0.45 10.98
C THR A 35 17.15 0.30 12.31
N GLU A 36 18.23 1.05 12.64
CA GLU A 36 18.29 1.87 13.86
C GLU A 36 17.42 3.14 13.77
N SER A 37 17.17 3.67 12.57
CA SER A 37 16.43 4.93 12.35
C SER A 37 14.91 4.76 12.31
N SER A 38 14.32 3.88 13.14
CA SER A 38 12.93 3.44 13.03
C SER A 38 11.84 4.51 13.24
N GLN A 39 12.16 5.71 13.72
CA GLN A 39 11.15 6.76 14.00
C GLN A 39 11.46 8.13 13.37
N ASN A 40 12.67 8.40 12.96
CA ASN A 40 13.02 9.68 12.33
C ASN A 40 14.09 9.46 11.26
N PHE A 41 13.71 9.64 10.01
CA PHE A 41 14.51 9.35 8.83
C PHE A 41 15.89 10.07 8.81
N LEU A 42 16.03 11.16 9.56
CA LEU A 42 17.30 11.92 9.69
C LEU A 42 18.04 11.66 11.02
N GLU A 43 17.53 10.84 11.93
CA GLU A 43 18.20 10.54 13.20
C GLU A 43 19.31 9.48 13.08
N PHE A 44 19.40 8.76 11.95
CA PHE A 44 20.47 7.78 11.73
C PHE A 44 21.90 8.41 11.84
N THR A 45 22.02 9.73 11.66
CA THR A 45 23.30 10.46 11.78
C THR A 45 23.84 10.56 13.19
N ARG A 46 23.06 10.20 14.21
CA ARG A 46 23.43 10.19 15.62
C ARG A 46 23.71 8.79 16.16
N GLY A 47 23.60 7.76 15.31
CA GLY A 47 23.80 6.36 15.71
C GLY A 47 25.22 6.02 16.09
N SER A 48 25.41 4.97 16.87
CA SER A 48 26.70 4.45 17.32
C SER A 48 27.56 3.83 16.21
N LEU A 49 27.00 3.70 15.00
CA LEU A 49 27.66 3.10 13.83
C LEU A 49 28.58 4.07 13.06
N LEU A 50 28.48 5.37 13.33
CA LEU A 50 29.31 6.40 12.68
C LEU A 50 30.46 6.82 13.60
N SER A 51 31.65 7.04 13.03
CA SER A 51 32.85 7.45 13.77
C SER A 51 32.75 8.90 14.30
N ARG A 52 31.91 9.71 13.62
CA ARG A 52 31.65 11.12 13.96
C ARG A 52 30.19 11.49 13.71
N PRO A 53 29.64 12.50 14.41
CA PRO A 53 28.29 13.00 14.08
C PRO A 53 28.32 13.74 12.74
N TYR A 54 27.35 13.49 11.88
CA TYR A 54 27.13 14.18 10.61
C TYR A 54 25.95 15.15 10.72
N ASP A 55 26.05 16.31 10.07
CA ASP A 55 24.93 17.23 9.89
C ASP A 55 24.06 16.75 8.70
N SER A 56 23.07 15.91 9.00
CA SER A 56 22.14 15.38 7.99
C SER A 56 21.39 16.47 7.24
N ALA A 57 21.08 17.59 7.90
CA ALA A 57 20.39 18.70 7.25
C ALA A 57 21.31 19.42 6.26
N ALA A 58 22.60 19.55 6.56
CA ALA A 58 23.58 20.09 5.61
C ALA A 58 23.79 19.14 4.42
N ALA A 59 23.89 17.82 4.67
CA ALA A 59 23.98 16.81 3.63
C ALA A 59 22.72 16.79 2.75
N ALA A 60 21.53 16.88 3.34
CA ALA A 60 20.27 16.96 2.59
C ALA A 60 20.23 18.18 1.67
N ARG A 61 20.59 19.37 2.17
CA ARG A 61 20.66 20.59 1.35
C ARG A 61 21.66 20.49 0.20
N LEU A 62 22.79 19.82 0.42
CA LEU A 62 23.78 19.57 -0.62
C LEU A 62 23.25 18.67 -1.72
N VAL A 63 22.65 17.54 -1.34
CA VAL A 63 22.04 16.57 -2.27
C VAL A 63 20.88 17.22 -3.02
N GLU A 64 19.96 17.88 -2.32
CA GLU A 64 18.82 18.58 -2.91
C GLU A 64 19.25 19.60 -3.97
N ARG A 65 20.28 20.40 -3.68
CA ARG A 65 20.84 21.36 -4.62
C ARG A 65 21.38 20.66 -5.86
N ALA A 66 22.21 19.62 -5.69
CA ALA A 66 22.82 18.90 -6.81
C ALA A 66 21.77 18.23 -7.70
N LEU A 67 20.72 17.67 -7.11
CA LEU A 67 19.59 17.08 -7.85
C LEU A 67 18.80 18.14 -8.62
N THR A 68 18.46 19.26 -7.95
CA THR A 68 17.66 20.35 -8.53
C THR A 68 18.40 21.03 -9.68
N GLU A 69 19.72 21.26 -9.56
CA GLU A 69 20.56 21.82 -10.63
C GLU A 69 20.60 20.92 -11.89
N GLN A 70 20.43 19.61 -11.71
CA GLN A 70 20.30 18.67 -12.83
C GLN A 70 18.83 18.41 -13.21
N GLY A 71 17.88 19.20 -12.67
CA GLY A 71 16.45 19.11 -12.91
C GLY A 71 15.82 17.81 -12.41
N ARG A 72 16.48 17.05 -11.54
CA ARG A 72 15.93 15.80 -10.99
C ARG A 72 14.94 16.11 -9.88
N THR A 73 13.89 15.31 -9.81
CA THR A 73 12.85 15.39 -8.80
C THR A 73 12.89 14.17 -7.89
N PHE A 74 12.51 14.33 -6.64
CA PHE A 74 12.61 13.32 -5.60
C PHE A 74 11.50 13.55 -4.56
N ASN A 75 11.17 12.50 -3.83
CA ASN A 75 10.38 12.60 -2.61
C ASN A 75 11.30 12.55 -1.38
N ASP A 76 10.77 12.81 -0.21
CA ASP A 76 11.53 12.86 1.04
C ASP A 76 12.24 11.54 1.36
N TYR A 77 11.62 10.40 1.03
CA TYR A 77 12.22 9.07 1.22
C TYR A 77 13.43 8.86 0.29
N GLY A 78 13.29 9.22 -0.98
CA GLY A 78 14.37 9.15 -1.95
C GLY A 78 15.53 10.07 -1.57
N LEU A 79 15.24 11.32 -1.16
CA LEU A 79 16.24 12.26 -0.67
C LEU A 79 17.00 11.69 0.52
N GLY A 80 16.30 11.20 1.52
CA GLY A 80 16.93 10.67 2.72
C GLY A 80 17.76 9.41 2.43
N ASN A 81 17.32 8.53 1.53
CA ASN A 81 18.15 7.38 1.13
C ASN A 81 19.43 7.81 0.43
N ILE A 82 19.39 8.80 -0.48
CA ILE A 82 20.59 9.36 -1.11
C ILE A 82 21.50 9.97 -0.05
N VAL A 83 20.95 10.76 0.89
CA VAL A 83 21.72 11.37 2.01
C VAL A 83 22.40 10.30 2.86
N MET A 84 21.71 9.21 3.19
CA MET A 84 22.30 8.09 3.93
C MET A 84 23.51 7.51 3.20
N HIS A 85 23.40 7.23 1.91
CA HIS A 85 24.52 6.71 1.12
C HIS A 85 25.67 7.71 0.98
N VAL A 86 25.38 9.01 0.88
CA VAL A 86 26.39 10.09 0.89
C VAL A 86 27.17 10.09 2.22
N ILE A 87 26.48 9.94 3.35
CA ILE A 87 27.13 9.88 4.67
C ILE A 87 27.96 8.59 4.81
N ILE A 88 27.46 7.44 4.34
CA ILE A 88 28.21 6.17 4.31
C ILE A 88 29.49 6.33 3.48
N MET A 89 29.40 6.97 2.31
CA MET A 89 30.58 7.23 1.48
C MET A 89 31.59 8.11 2.21
N ALA A 90 31.17 9.21 2.82
CA ALA A 90 32.03 10.10 3.59
C ALA A 90 32.67 9.43 4.81
N GLU A 91 31.94 8.52 5.48
CA GLU A 91 32.45 7.74 6.61
C GLU A 91 33.50 6.72 6.17
N ARG A 92 33.25 6.02 5.06
CA ARG A 92 34.06 4.90 4.60
C ARG A 92 35.30 5.34 3.81
N SER A 93 35.23 6.44 3.07
CA SER A 93 36.37 6.97 2.29
C SER A 93 37.58 7.38 3.13
N GLY A 94 37.35 7.74 4.41
CA GLY A 94 38.43 8.15 5.33
C GLY A 94 39.25 6.98 5.89
N ASP A 95 38.63 5.82 6.16
CA ASP A 95 39.23 4.73 6.93
C ASP A 95 39.75 3.57 6.08
N GLU A 96 39.05 3.16 5.02
CA GLU A 96 39.34 1.92 4.27
C GLU A 96 39.55 2.12 2.77
N GLY A 97 39.57 3.37 2.31
CA GLY A 97 39.83 3.71 0.91
C GLY A 97 38.57 3.74 0.04
N LEU A 98 38.77 3.98 -1.24
CA LEU A 98 37.72 4.07 -2.24
C LEU A 98 37.29 2.69 -2.73
N LEU A 99 36.14 2.63 -3.40
CA LEU A 99 35.70 1.42 -4.09
C LEU A 99 36.73 1.03 -5.17
N ASP A 100 37.26 -0.17 -5.06
CA ASP A 100 38.17 -0.77 -6.06
C ASP A 100 37.40 -1.80 -6.89
N VAL A 101 36.52 -1.31 -7.73
CA VAL A 101 35.72 -2.13 -8.65
C VAL A 101 35.85 -1.55 -10.05
N GLY A 102 36.24 -2.40 -11.00
CA GLY A 102 36.23 -2.02 -12.42
C GLY A 102 34.79 -1.82 -12.89
N VAL A 103 34.39 -0.58 -13.14
CA VAL A 103 33.05 -0.23 -13.61
C VAL A 103 33.07 0.19 -15.07
N ASP A 104 32.16 -0.35 -15.86
CA ASP A 104 31.85 0.20 -17.18
C ASP A 104 30.76 1.27 -17.00
N ALA A 105 31.20 2.51 -16.87
CA ALA A 105 30.33 3.66 -16.65
C ALA A 105 29.81 4.27 -17.98
N GLY A 106 30.04 3.63 -19.14
CA GLY A 106 29.83 4.22 -20.46
C GLY A 106 28.44 4.85 -20.66
N GLU A 107 27.36 4.13 -20.40
CA GLU A 107 25.99 4.64 -20.56
C GLU A 107 25.60 5.63 -19.43
N MET A 108 26.12 5.45 -18.23
CA MET A 108 25.77 6.26 -17.06
C MET A 108 26.39 7.68 -17.12
N ARG A 109 27.60 7.83 -17.67
CA ARG A 109 28.35 9.10 -17.68
C ARG A 109 27.62 10.29 -18.31
N GLY A 110 26.74 10.03 -19.27
CA GLY A 110 25.93 11.06 -19.93
C GLY A 110 24.68 11.50 -19.19
N THR A 111 24.32 10.83 -18.10
CA THR A 111 23.04 11.02 -17.42
C THR A 111 23.03 12.19 -16.45
N SER A 112 21.84 12.71 -16.13
CA SER A 112 21.66 13.71 -15.05
C SER A 112 22.00 13.13 -13.66
N ALA A 113 21.83 11.82 -13.46
CA ALA A 113 22.22 11.14 -12.23
C ALA A 113 23.74 11.16 -12.03
N TRP A 114 24.52 10.88 -13.07
CA TRP A 114 25.98 10.97 -13.02
C TRP A 114 26.45 12.38 -12.67
N ARG A 115 25.93 13.41 -13.39
CA ARG A 115 26.34 14.81 -13.14
C ARG A 115 25.99 15.28 -11.73
N ALA A 116 24.82 14.89 -11.19
CA ALA A 116 24.45 15.18 -9.82
C ALA A 116 25.40 14.50 -8.82
N SER A 117 25.72 13.21 -9.04
CA SER A 117 26.62 12.44 -8.18
C SER A 117 28.06 13.00 -8.19
N GLU A 118 28.56 13.37 -9.36
CA GLU A 118 29.87 14.00 -9.50
C GLU A 118 29.93 15.37 -8.76
N ALA A 119 28.86 16.16 -8.81
CA ALA A 119 28.76 17.40 -8.06
C ALA A 119 28.73 17.16 -6.54
N ILE A 120 28.01 16.12 -6.08
CA ILE A 120 28.02 15.73 -4.65
C ILE A 120 29.40 15.27 -4.22
N CYS A 121 30.09 14.41 -4.98
CA CYS A 121 31.42 13.92 -4.66
C CYS A 121 32.44 15.08 -4.58
N ARG A 122 32.40 16.04 -5.51
CA ARG A 122 33.27 17.25 -5.46
C ARG A 122 33.03 18.07 -4.20
N ALA A 123 31.77 18.27 -3.82
CA ALA A 123 31.42 19.02 -2.62
C ALA A 123 31.89 18.30 -1.34
N LEU A 124 31.87 16.97 -1.31
CA LEU A 124 32.44 16.19 -0.19
C LEU A 124 33.97 16.33 -0.12
N ASP A 125 34.67 16.26 -1.26
CA ASP A 125 36.11 16.44 -1.34
C ASP A 125 36.53 17.83 -0.84
N GLU A 126 35.74 18.89 -1.13
CA GLU A 126 35.96 20.26 -0.65
C GLU A 126 35.77 20.37 0.88
N LEU A 127 34.78 19.66 1.44
CA LEU A 127 34.52 19.69 2.89
C LEU A 127 35.58 18.96 3.71
N ASP A 128 36.20 17.91 3.18
CA ASP A 128 37.27 17.17 3.86
C ASP A 128 38.64 17.88 3.76
N GLY A 129 38.72 19.04 3.10
CA GLY A 129 39.89 19.96 3.13
C GLY A 129 41.13 19.43 2.44
N GLY A 130 41.05 18.42 1.59
CA GLY A 130 42.18 17.93 0.79
C GLY A 130 43.33 17.30 1.60
N ALA A 131 43.13 16.97 2.85
CA ALA A 131 44.17 16.47 3.76
C ALA A 131 44.47 14.97 3.56
N GLY A 132 44.84 14.56 2.35
CA GLY A 132 45.42 13.23 2.09
C GLY A 132 44.42 12.08 1.83
N ALA A 133 43.13 12.33 1.81
CA ALA A 133 42.15 11.37 1.36
C ALA A 133 42.10 11.31 -0.18
N ALA A 134 41.91 10.14 -0.75
CA ALA A 134 41.72 9.98 -2.19
C ALA A 134 40.42 10.67 -2.60
N SER A 135 40.43 11.43 -3.71
CA SER A 135 39.26 12.20 -4.18
C SER A 135 38.11 11.26 -4.62
N LEU A 136 36.94 11.44 -4.03
CA LEU A 136 35.72 10.76 -4.41
C LEU A 136 35.32 11.10 -5.87
N ALA A 137 35.42 12.36 -6.24
CA ALA A 137 35.07 12.82 -7.58
C ALA A 137 36.04 12.32 -8.67
N ALA A 138 37.26 11.97 -8.31
CA ALA A 138 38.24 11.40 -9.22
C ALA A 138 38.12 9.86 -9.37
N CYS A 139 37.33 9.23 -8.53
CA CYS A 139 37.09 7.79 -8.56
C CYS A 139 35.79 7.45 -9.29
N ASP A 140 35.89 6.94 -10.51
CA ASP A 140 34.73 6.55 -11.33
C ASP A 140 33.81 5.55 -10.62
N ALA A 141 34.35 4.64 -9.82
CA ALA A 141 33.56 3.64 -9.09
C ALA A 141 32.68 4.31 -8.01
N GLU A 142 33.17 5.35 -7.32
CA GLU A 142 32.40 6.10 -6.33
C GLU A 142 31.28 6.89 -6.98
N VAL A 143 31.59 7.62 -8.06
CA VAL A 143 30.59 8.39 -8.82
C VAL A 143 29.55 7.45 -9.43
N TYR A 144 29.96 6.29 -9.94
CA TYR A 144 29.06 5.27 -10.49
C TYR A 144 28.12 4.71 -9.42
N TYR A 145 28.66 4.31 -8.27
CA TYR A 145 27.87 3.83 -7.14
C TYR A 145 26.81 4.85 -6.72
N LEU A 146 27.22 6.10 -6.49
CA LEU A 146 26.28 7.15 -6.10
C LEU A 146 25.28 7.45 -7.23
N SER A 147 25.68 7.36 -8.49
CA SER A 147 24.78 7.59 -9.62
C SER A 147 23.70 6.52 -9.74
N LEU A 148 23.97 5.27 -9.38
CA LEU A 148 22.96 4.22 -9.26
C LEU A 148 21.96 4.52 -8.13
N VAL A 149 22.47 4.98 -6.98
CA VAL A 149 21.61 5.40 -5.85
C VAL A 149 20.75 6.60 -6.24
N VAL A 150 21.32 7.61 -6.88
CA VAL A 150 20.58 8.78 -7.37
C VAL A 150 19.55 8.41 -8.42
N ALA A 151 19.91 7.57 -9.40
CA ALA A 151 19.00 7.15 -10.45
C ALA A 151 17.79 6.37 -9.92
N SER A 152 18.02 5.53 -8.89
CA SER A 152 16.97 4.69 -8.29
C SER A 152 16.07 5.42 -7.28
N ASN A 153 16.49 6.60 -6.79
CA ASN A 153 15.77 7.35 -5.76
C ASN A 153 15.31 8.76 -6.21
N SER A 154 15.51 9.10 -7.47
CA SER A 154 15.07 10.37 -8.05
C SER A 154 14.69 10.19 -9.52
N VAL A 155 13.82 11.05 -10.01
CA VAL A 155 13.30 10.98 -11.39
C VAL A 155 14.02 12.00 -12.27
N SER A 156 14.32 11.65 -13.53
CA SER A 156 14.93 12.53 -14.52
C SER A 156 14.08 13.79 -14.77
N PRO A 157 14.65 14.92 -15.24
CA PRO A 157 13.92 16.18 -15.48
C PRO A 157 12.64 16.05 -16.29
N SER A 158 12.60 15.09 -17.17
CA SER A 158 11.44 14.76 -18.00
C SER A 158 10.38 13.92 -17.30
N GLY A 159 10.66 13.38 -16.11
CA GLY A 159 9.76 12.42 -15.45
C GLY A 159 8.50 13.04 -14.82
N TRP A 160 8.45 14.34 -14.56
CA TRP A 160 7.24 15.04 -14.09
C TRP A 160 6.27 15.43 -15.21
N MET A 161 6.77 15.44 -16.45
CA MET A 161 5.96 15.63 -17.64
C MET A 161 5.71 14.31 -18.38
N VAL A 162 5.86 13.17 -17.67
CA VAL A 162 5.56 11.86 -18.26
C VAL A 162 4.05 11.71 -18.33
N GLU A 163 3.52 11.88 -19.53
CA GLU A 163 2.16 11.55 -19.91
C GLU A 163 2.18 10.28 -20.76
N LYS A 164 1.02 9.72 -21.02
CA LYS A 164 0.88 8.51 -21.85
C LYS A 164 1.63 8.62 -23.17
N ASP A 165 1.58 9.79 -23.81
CA ASP A 165 2.11 10.01 -25.15
C ASP A 165 3.65 10.06 -25.20
N ASN A 166 4.32 10.30 -24.06
CA ASN A 166 5.77 10.43 -24.01
C ASN A 166 6.47 9.44 -23.05
N ILE A 167 5.73 8.59 -22.33
CA ILE A 167 6.29 7.65 -21.34
C ILE A 167 7.38 6.75 -21.96
N ALA A 168 7.23 6.36 -23.23
CA ALA A 168 8.18 5.49 -23.93
C ALA A 168 9.54 6.16 -24.21
N GLU A 169 9.65 7.48 -24.05
CA GLU A 169 10.92 8.22 -24.17
C GLU A 169 11.77 8.13 -22.89
N PHE A 170 11.13 7.78 -21.75
CA PHE A 170 11.75 7.85 -20.43
C PHE A 170 11.78 6.52 -19.66
N ILE A 171 10.92 5.59 -20.04
CA ILE A 171 10.79 4.29 -19.38
C ILE A 171 10.80 3.21 -20.46
N GLU A 172 11.57 2.16 -20.22
CA GLU A 172 11.68 1.02 -21.12
C GLU A 172 10.28 0.43 -21.40
N ALA A 173 10.02 0.09 -22.64
CA ALA A 173 8.73 -0.46 -23.07
C ALA A 173 8.34 -1.72 -22.27
N GLU A 174 9.32 -2.50 -21.81
CA GLU A 174 9.11 -3.69 -20.97
C GLU A 174 8.51 -3.31 -19.61
N VAL A 175 8.96 -2.22 -18.99
CA VAL A 175 8.44 -1.75 -17.70
C VAL A 175 7.02 -1.19 -17.86
N VAL A 176 6.76 -0.46 -18.94
CA VAL A 176 5.41 0.05 -19.25
C VAL A 176 4.44 -1.11 -19.47
N ASN A 177 4.85 -2.15 -20.20
CA ASN A 177 4.05 -3.34 -20.40
C ASN A 177 3.84 -4.11 -19.09
N LEU A 178 4.88 -4.30 -18.29
CA LEU A 178 4.79 -4.92 -16.96
C LEU A 178 3.76 -4.17 -16.09
N SER A 179 3.82 -2.85 -16.04
CA SER A 179 2.84 -2.03 -15.29
C SER A 179 1.42 -2.30 -15.76
N ARG A 180 1.18 -2.22 -17.07
CA ARG A 180 -0.15 -2.44 -17.67
C ARG A 180 -0.70 -3.83 -17.39
N GLU A 181 0.12 -4.87 -17.54
CA GLU A 181 -0.29 -6.25 -17.31
C GLU A 181 -0.55 -6.54 -15.84
N THR A 182 0.25 -5.96 -14.94
CA THR A 182 0.09 -6.08 -13.49
C THR A 182 -1.18 -5.38 -13.02
N VAL A 183 -1.46 -4.16 -13.53
CA VAL A 183 -2.70 -3.44 -13.26
C VAL A 183 -3.92 -4.24 -13.73
N ALA A 184 -3.89 -4.74 -14.97
CA ALA A 184 -4.98 -5.57 -15.48
C ALA A 184 -5.19 -6.87 -14.70
N ALA A 185 -4.13 -7.45 -14.13
CA ALA A 185 -4.24 -8.60 -13.24
C ALA A 185 -4.89 -8.21 -11.90
N LEU A 186 -4.49 -7.08 -11.30
CA LEU A 186 -5.08 -6.53 -10.09
C LEU A 186 -6.58 -6.24 -10.25
N GLU A 187 -6.96 -5.58 -11.35
CA GLU A 187 -8.37 -5.29 -11.68
C GLU A 187 -9.21 -6.57 -11.72
N ARG A 188 -8.70 -7.61 -12.38
CA ARG A 188 -9.38 -8.91 -12.45
C ARG A 188 -9.47 -9.61 -11.10
N ALA A 189 -8.37 -9.62 -10.31
CA ALA A 189 -8.33 -10.32 -9.04
C ALA A 189 -9.31 -9.74 -8.02
N TYR A 190 -9.38 -8.41 -7.95
CA TYR A 190 -10.20 -7.70 -6.96
C TYR A 190 -11.55 -7.18 -7.52
N GLY A 191 -11.86 -7.46 -8.78
CA GLY A 191 -13.11 -7.00 -9.43
C GLY A 191 -13.22 -5.48 -9.46
N LEU A 192 -12.12 -4.80 -9.78
CA LEU A 192 -12.03 -3.34 -9.82
C LEU A 192 -12.47 -2.82 -11.19
N GLU A 193 -13.02 -1.60 -11.22
CA GLU A 193 -13.11 -0.84 -12.46
C GLU A 193 -11.71 -0.50 -12.98
N PRO A 194 -11.53 -0.34 -14.31
CA PRO A 194 -10.23 -0.03 -14.88
C PRO A 194 -9.61 1.22 -14.28
N PHE A 195 -8.35 1.11 -13.87
CA PHE A 195 -7.58 2.27 -13.43
C PHE A 195 -7.36 3.24 -14.59
N ASP A 196 -7.37 4.53 -14.29
CA ASP A 196 -7.08 5.55 -15.30
C ASP A 196 -5.62 5.53 -15.78
N GLU A 197 -5.40 6.19 -16.90
CA GLU A 197 -4.07 6.29 -17.50
C GLU A 197 -3.05 7.00 -16.59
N GLY A 198 -3.48 7.99 -15.82
CA GLY A 198 -2.62 8.70 -14.87
C GLY A 198 -2.08 7.77 -13.78
N PHE A 199 -2.92 6.86 -13.28
CA PHE A 199 -2.47 5.83 -12.35
C PHE A 199 -1.44 4.89 -13.00
N GLN A 200 -1.71 4.39 -14.21
CA GLN A 200 -0.83 3.47 -14.92
C GLN A 200 0.55 4.10 -15.18
N VAL A 201 0.59 5.39 -15.57
CA VAL A 201 1.83 6.13 -15.77
C VAL A 201 2.60 6.27 -14.46
N ARG A 202 1.95 6.72 -13.37
CA ARG A 202 2.61 6.85 -12.06
C ARG A 202 3.15 5.53 -11.55
N LEU A 203 2.40 4.44 -11.72
CA LEU A 203 2.85 3.11 -11.33
C LEU A 203 4.03 2.66 -12.18
N ALA A 204 4.03 2.88 -13.51
CA ALA A 204 5.16 2.53 -14.36
C ALA A 204 6.45 3.28 -13.97
N VAL A 205 6.35 4.58 -13.62
CA VAL A 205 7.48 5.36 -13.09
C VAL A 205 8.01 4.75 -11.79
N HIS A 206 7.10 4.38 -10.87
CA HIS A 206 7.49 3.72 -9.61
C HIS A 206 8.15 2.36 -9.86
N LEU A 207 7.58 1.52 -10.74
CA LEU A 207 8.13 0.21 -11.08
C LEU A 207 9.51 0.31 -11.72
N HIS A 208 9.76 1.33 -12.55
CA HIS A 208 11.09 1.57 -13.10
C HIS A 208 12.12 1.72 -11.98
N GLY A 209 11.87 2.59 -11.00
CA GLY A 209 12.75 2.77 -9.84
C GLY A 209 12.89 1.50 -8.98
N LEU A 210 11.78 0.80 -8.70
CA LEU A 210 11.77 -0.46 -7.95
C LEU A 210 12.64 -1.53 -8.61
N LEU A 211 12.50 -1.74 -9.92
CA LEU A 211 13.28 -2.74 -10.65
C LEU A 211 14.78 -2.39 -10.67
N GLN A 212 15.12 -1.10 -10.80
CA GLN A 212 16.51 -0.63 -10.71
C GLN A 212 17.10 -0.94 -9.31
N ARG A 213 16.37 -0.63 -8.24
CA ARG A 213 16.80 -0.94 -6.86
C ARG A 213 16.96 -2.44 -6.64
N SER A 214 15.99 -3.23 -7.05
CA SER A 214 16.04 -4.68 -6.89
C SER A 214 17.22 -5.32 -7.65
N ARG A 215 17.52 -4.85 -8.87
CA ARG A 215 18.67 -5.31 -9.67
C ARG A 215 20.01 -4.93 -9.06
N SER A 216 20.10 -3.74 -8.47
CA SER A 216 21.33 -3.24 -7.83
C SER A 216 21.53 -3.73 -6.40
N GLY A 217 20.58 -4.48 -5.83
CA GLY A 217 20.61 -4.88 -4.42
C GLY A 217 20.51 -3.70 -3.45
N SER A 218 20.06 -2.53 -3.91
CA SER A 218 19.80 -1.39 -3.05
C SER A 218 18.39 -1.44 -2.47
N PHE A 219 18.22 -0.95 -1.25
CA PHE A 219 16.95 -0.97 -0.55
C PHE A 219 16.61 0.43 -0.06
N VAL A 220 15.35 0.82 -0.24
CA VAL A 220 14.79 2.03 0.39
C VAL A 220 13.88 1.56 1.52
N ARG A 221 14.12 2.03 2.72
CA ARG A 221 13.25 1.73 3.85
C ARG A 221 12.02 2.64 3.82
N ASN A 222 10.87 2.05 4.07
CA ASN A 222 9.64 2.78 4.33
C ASN A 222 9.33 2.75 5.84
N PRO A 223 9.56 3.83 6.59
CA PRO A 223 9.32 3.85 8.04
C PRO A 223 7.84 3.66 8.39
N LEU A 224 6.94 3.85 7.44
CA LEU A 224 5.49 3.67 7.61
C LEU A 224 5.01 2.27 7.18
N ALA A 225 5.91 1.34 6.79
CA ALA A 225 5.51 0.03 6.28
C ALA A 225 4.62 -0.74 7.28
N ALA A 226 5.03 -0.80 8.55
CA ALA A 226 4.26 -1.47 9.59
C ALA A 226 2.92 -0.77 9.87
N GLU A 227 2.92 0.56 9.92
CA GLU A 227 1.71 1.36 10.12
C GLU A 227 0.75 1.23 8.94
N THR A 228 1.28 1.27 7.70
CA THR A 228 0.49 1.11 6.48
C THR A 228 -0.19 -0.25 6.43
N LYS A 229 0.53 -1.32 6.79
CA LYS A 229 -0.01 -2.67 6.88
C LYS A 229 -1.17 -2.76 7.88
N GLN A 230 -1.07 -2.03 9.00
CA GLN A 230 -2.11 -2.02 10.03
C GLN A 230 -3.28 -1.09 9.71
N SER A 231 -3.01 0.11 9.20
CA SER A 231 -4.03 1.14 8.99
C SER A 231 -4.77 0.99 7.65
N TYR A 232 -4.11 0.42 6.62
CA TYR A 232 -4.65 0.27 5.27
C TYR A 232 -4.45 -1.15 4.72
N PRO A 233 -4.88 -2.18 5.46
CA PRO A 233 -4.54 -3.57 5.14
C PRO A 233 -5.11 -4.04 3.79
N LEU A 234 -6.24 -3.52 3.32
CA LEU A 234 -6.77 -3.83 1.99
C LEU A 234 -5.84 -3.32 0.87
N TYR A 235 -5.38 -2.07 0.96
CA TYR A 235 -4.47 -1.52 -0.04
C TYR A 235 -3.09 -2.18 0.04
N TYR A 236 -2.69 -2.57 1.25
CA TYR A 236 -1.47 -3.35 1.45
C TYR A 236 -1.58 -4.74 0.83
N ASP A 237 -2.72 -5.41 0.96
CA ASP A 237 -2.96 -6.71 0.32
C ASP A 237 -2.97 -6.63 -1.21
N MET A 238 -3.61 -5.62 -1.78
CA MET A 238 -3.51 -5.31 -3.21
C MET A 238 -2.06 -5.08 -3.65
N ALA A 239 -1.24 -4.42 -2.82
CA ALA A 239 0.17 -4.19 -3.09
C ALA A 239 0.99 -5.48 -3.01
N VAL A 240 0.68 -6.40 -2.10
CA VAL A 240 1.27 -7.75 -2.03
C VAL A 240 0.97 -8.52 -3.33
N PHE A 241 -0.27 -8.44 -3.82
CA PHE A 241 -0.64 -9.03 -5.11
C PHE A 241 0.21 -8.46 -6.27
N VAL A 242 0.33 -7.12 -6.34
CA VAL A 242 1.17 -6.45 -7.34
C VAL A 242 2.63 -6.91 -7.24
N ALA A 243 3.19 -6.98 -6.03
CA ALA A 243 4.55 -7.45 -5.77
C ALA A 243 4.75 -8.90 -6.22
N SER A 244 3.78 -9.78 -5.98
CA SER A 244 3.78 -11.16 -6.46
C SER A 244 3.80 -11.25 -7.99
N GLU A 245 2.96 -10.47 -8.67
CA GLU A 245 2.93 -10.42 -10.13
C GLU A 245 4.25 -9.91 -10.73
N ILE A 246 4.88 -8.91 -10.09
CA ILE A 246 6.21 -8.42 -10.47
C ILE A 246 7.24 -9.54 -10.31
N THR A 247 7.28 -10.18 -9.14
CA THR A 247 8.23 -11.27 -8.85
C THR A 247 8.06 -12.43 -9.83
N ARG A 248 6.82 -12.85 -10.09
CA ARG A 248 6.51 -13.93 -11.03
C ARG A 248 6.97 -13.64 -12.46
N ARG A 249 6.89 -12.39 -12.92
CA ARG A 249 7.22 -11.97 -14.28
C ARG A 249 8.70 -11.64 -14.49
N THR A 250 9.35 -11.12 -13.45
CA THR A 250 10.73 -10.60 -13.54
C THR A 250 11.76 -11.49 -12.84
N GLY A 251 11.33 -12.37 -11.92
CA GLY A 251 12.21 -13.14 -11.04
C GLY A 251 12.84 -12.32 -9.92
N LEU A 252 12.52 -11.01 -9.81
CA LEU A 252 13.08 -10.10 -8.80
C LEU A 252 12.18 -10.08 -7.56
N ALA A 253 12.76 -10.26 -6.39
CA ALA A 253 12.03 -10.17 -5.12
C ALA A 253 11.66 -8.72 -4.80
N VAL A 254 10.44 -8.51 -4.33
CA VAL A 254 9.92 -7.24 -3.82
C VAL A 254 9.80 -7.35 -2.31
N ASN A 255 10.48 -6.48 -1.57
CA ASN A 255 10.48 -6.50 -0.11
C ASN A 255 9.26 -5.76 0.48
N GLU A 256 9.06 -5.88 1.82
CA GLU A 256 7.93 -5.23 2.53
C GLU A 256 7.91 -3.71 2.42
N ASP A 257 9.07 -3.06 2.34
CA ASP A 257 9.15 -1.60 2.17
C ASP A 257 8.61 -1.15 0.81
N GLU A 258 8.96 -1.87 -0.26
CA GLU A 258 8.46 -1.60 -1.61
C GLU A 258 6.96 -1.94 -1.72
N ILE A 259 6.48 -2.98 -1.04
CA ILE A 259 5.05 -3.28 -0.93
C ILE A 259 4.30 -2.11 -0.29
N ALA A 260 4.84 -1.53 0.77
CA ALA A 260 4.24 -0.36 1.41
C ALA A 260 4.22 0.88 0.50
N PHE A 261 5.25 1.10 -0.33
CA PHE A 261 5.21 2.17 -1.34
C PHE A 261 4.16 1.91 -2.43
N LEU A 262 4.03 0.65 -2.90
CA LEU A 262 2.98 0.27 -3.84
C LEU A 262 1.58 0.51 -3.24
N SER A 263 1.39 0.23 -1.95
CA SER A 263 0.12 0.46 -1.28
C SER A 263 -0.26 1.95 -1.22
N PHE A 264 0.70 2.87 -1.12
CA PHE A 264 0.45 4.31 -1.22
C PHE A 264 -0.05 4.74 -2.60
N HIS A 265 0.49 4.15 -3.68
CA HIS A 265 -0.01 4.41 -5.03
C HIS A 265 -1.46 3.95 -5.19
N ILE A 266 -1.79 2.75 -4.69
CA ILE A 266 -3.14 2.17 -4.77
C ILE A 266 -4.10 2.94 -3.87
N GLY A 267 -3.77 3.13 -2.60
CA GLY A 267 -4.61 3.86 -1.64
C GLY A 267 -4.88 5.29 -2.08
N GLY A 268 -3.84 6.03 -2.50
CA GLY A 268 -4.00 7.40 -2.98
C GLY A 268 -4.90 7.52 -4.21
N TYR A 269 -5.02 6.47 -5.03
CA TYR A 269 -5.98 6.45 -6.13
C TYR A 269 -7.44 6.33 -5.63
N PHE A 270 -7.69 5.42 -4.70
CA PHE A 270 -9.04 5.15 -4.18
C PHE A 270 -9.53 6.23 -3.21
N GLU A 271 -8.66 6.91 -2.48
CA GLU A 271 -9.02 8.06 -1.63
C GLU A 271 -9.59 9.23 -2.45
N ILE A 272 -9.08 9.42 -3.68
CA ILE A 272 -9.56 10.49 -4.58
C ILE A 272 -10.79 10.01 -5.37
N ARG A 273 -10.91 8.71 -5.64
CA ARG A 273 -11.93 8.11 -6.51
C ARG A 273 -12.57 6.90 -5.85
N PRO A 274 -13.52 7.11 -4.93
CA PRO A 274 -14.23 5.98 -4.33
C PRO A 274 -14.95 5.17 -5.41
N PRO A 275 -14.97 3.82 -5.30
CA PRO A 275 -15.58 2.94 -6.29
C PRO A 275 -17.06 3.21 -6.52
N ASP A 276 -17.53 3.07 -7.76
CA ASP A 276 -18.93 3.29 -8.18
C ASP A 276 -19.97 2.49 -7.38
N ALA A 277 -19.61 1.31 -6.89
CA ALA A 277 -20.50 0.47 -6.08
C ALA A 277 -20.95 1.13 -4.76
N LEU A 278 -20.27 2.18 -4.32
CA LEU A 278 -20.59 2.93 -3.12
C LEU A 278 -21.32 4.26 -3.41
N ARG A 279 -21.58 4.60 -4.68
CA ARG A 279 -22.33 5.82 -5.00
C ARG A 279 -23.74 5.75 -4.45
N VAL A 280 -24.13 6.78 -3.71
CA VAL A 280 -25.50 6.93 -3.21
C VAL A 280 -26.39 7.37 -4.36
N THR A 281 -27.46 6.63 -4.61
CA THR A 281 -28.46 7.01 -5.62
C THR A 281 -29.38 8.09 -5.08
N CYS A 282 -29.50 9.19 -5.83
CA CYS A 282 -30.31 10.33 -5.43
C CYS A 282 -31.42 10.62 -6.44
N ALA A 283 -32.59 11.01 -5.96
CA ALA A 283 -33.58 11.69 -6.76
C ALA A 283 -33.57 13.17 -6.41
N PHE A 284 -33.42 14.04 -7.39
CA PHE A 284 -33.50 15.47 -7.24
C PHE A 284 -34.89 15.97 -7.67
N LEU A 285 -35.66 16.46 -6.72
CA LEU A 285 -36.96 17.02 -6.96
C LEU A 285 -36.90 18.53 -6.92
N TYR A 286 -37.63 19.20 -7.81
CA TYR A 286 -37.63 20.64 -7.92
C TYR A 286 -39.05 21.23 -8.07
N ILE A 287 -39.20 22.52 -7.78
CA ILE A 287 -40.35 23.31 -8.20
C ILE A 287 -39.90 24.12 -9.41
N GLY A 288 -40.51 23.85 -10.57
CA GLY A 288 -40.12 24.47 -11.84
C GLY A 288 -40.35 25.99 -11.83
N TYR A 289 -39.26 26.74 -11.82
CA TYR A 289 -39.29 28.20 -11.98
C TYR A 289 -38.00 28.67 -12.67
N HIS A 290 -38.13 29.01 -13.96
CA HIS A 290 -36.99 29.35 -14.83
C HIS A 290 -35.85 28.31 -14.75
N ASP A 291 -34.57 28.73 -14.74
CA ASP A 291 -33.39 27.86 -14.71
C ASP A 291 -32.91 27.52 -13.29
N MET A 292 -33.72 27.75 -12.26
CA MET A 292 -33.33 27.55 -10.85
C MET A 292 -32.93 26.09 -10.57
N GLN A 293 -33.66 25.12 -11.16
CA GLN A 293 -33.37 23.70 -10.98
C GLN A 293 -32.00 23.33 -11.55
N ALA A 294 -31.62 23.91 -12.71
CA ALA A 294 -30.31 23.61 -13.32
C ALA A 294 -29.17 24.11 -12.45
N ASN A 295 -29.29 25.32 -11.90
CA ASN A 295 -28.29 25.90 -11.00
C ASN A 295 -28.16 25.12 -9.69
N ALA A 296 -29.30 24.71 -9.10
CA ALA A 296 -29.31 23.91 -7.88
C ALA A 296 -28.64 22.55 -8.10
N LEU A 297 -28.96 21.85 -9.19
CA LEU A 297 -28.37 20.58 -9.55
C LEU A 297 -26.85 20.70 -9.82
N GLU A 298 -26.41 21.75 -10.49
CA GLU A 298 -25.00 22.02 -10.74
C GLU A 298 -24.22 22.23 -9.43
N ARG A 299 -24.80 22.94 -8.44
CA ARG A 299 -24.20 23.07 -7.11
C ARG A 299 -24.04 21.74 -6.42
N ILE A 300 -25.07 20.87 -6.47
CA ILE A 300 -25.03 19.52 -5.92
C ILE A 300 -23.92 18.70 -6.60
N ARG A 301 -23.91 18.67 -7.93
CA ARG A 301 -22.90 17.93 -8.71
C ARG A 301 -21.48 18.42 -8.42
N ARG A 302 -21.28 19.73 -8.29
CA ARG A 302 -19.97 20.31 -7.97
C ARG A 302 -19.50 19.96 -6.55
N ARG A 303 -20.42 19.87 -5.57
CA ARG A 303 -20.07 19.57 -4.17
C ARG A 303 -19.79 18.09 -3.95
N PHE A 304 -20.58 17.21 -4.56
CA PHE A 304 -20.55 15.77 -4.29
C PHE A 304 -19.85 14.96 -5.38
N GLY A 305 -19.70 15.49 -6.58
CA GLY A 305 -18.99 14.83 -7.69
C GLY A 305 -19.45 13.38 -7.89
N ASP A 306 -18.52 12.47 -7.80
CA ASP A 306 -18.74 11.04 -7.98
C ASP A 306 -19.29 10.31 -6.74
N ALA A 307 -19.45 10.99 -5.59
CA ALA A 307 -20.00 10.37 -4.38
C ALA A 307 -21.50 10.04 -4.49
N ILE A 308 -22.21 10.74 -5.38
CA ILE A 308 -23.65 10.53 -5.62
C ILE A 308 -23.94 10.27 -7.10
N SER A 309 -25.04 9.55 -7.35
CA SER A 309 -25.61 9.39 -8.69
C SER A 309 -27.04 9.90 -8.70
N VAL A 310 -27.28 11.01 -9.39
CA VAL A 310 -28.64 11.53 -9.57
C VAL A 310 -29.34 10.73 -10.67
N THR A 311 -30.20 9.79 -10.26
CA THR A 311 -30.90 8.86 -11.17
C THR A 311 -32.23 9.38 -11.66
N THR A 312 -32.82 10.34 -10.91
CA THR A 312 -34.14 10.91 -11.23
C THR A 312 -34.12 12.41 -11.02
N GLU A 313 -34.60 13.15 -12.01
CA GLU A 313 -34.88 14.58 -11.92
C GLU A 313 -36.36 14.80 -12.25
N ALA A 314 -37.16 15.29 -11.30
CA ALA A 314 -38.60 15.44 -11.49
C ALA A 314 -39.19 16.65 -10.72
N SER A 315 -40.38 17.08 -11.12
CA SER A 315 -41.12 18.08 -10.37
C SER A 315 -41.68 17.46 -9.09
N ALA A 316 -41.43 18.13 -7.95
CA ALA A 316 -41.94 17.74 -6.63
C ALA A 316 -43.48 17.74 -6.55
N LEU A 317 -44.16 18.45 -7.47
CA LEU A 317 -45.60 18.55 -7.51
C LEU A 317 -46.31 17.39 -8.24
N THR A 318 -45.58 16.63 -9.05
CA THR A 318 -46.18 15.63 -9.93
C THR A 318 -45.59 14.23 -9.77
N VAL A 319 -44.45 14.10 -9.08
CA VAL A 319 -43.78 12.82 -8.87
C VAL A 319 -44.46 12.02 -7.74
N ASP A 320 -44.58 10.70 -7.95
CA ASP A 320 -44.89 9.78 -6.85
C ASP A 320 -43.56 9.45 -6.12
N ALA A 321 -43.30 10.20 -5.05
CA ALA A 321 -42.06 10.07 -4.31
C ALA A 321 -41.93 8.72 -3.59
N ALA A 322 -43.05 8.08 -3.21
CA ALA A 322 -43.06 6.79 -2.55
C ALA A 322 -42.63 5.65 -3.49
N ALA A 323 -42.78 5.83 -4.79
CA ALA A 323 -42.40 4.87 -5.82
C ALA A 323 -40.93 5.01 -6.28
N LEU A 324 -40.17 6.01 -5.80
CA LEU A 324 -38.78 6.21 -6.18
C LEU A 324 -37.87 5.14 -5.58
N ALA A 325 -37.07 4.52 -6.43
CA ALA A 325 -36.04 3.55 -6.03
C ALA A 325 -34.67 4.26 -5.92
N CYS A 326 -34.44 4.99 -4.81
CA CYS A 326 -33.19 5.69 -4.54
C CYS A 326 -32.91 5.75 -3.02
N ASP A 327 -31.66 6.04 -2.65
CA ASP A 327 -31.24 6.11 -1.26
C ASP A 327 -31.60 7.43 -0.59
N VAL A 328 -31.56 8.54 -1.36
CA VAL A 328 -31.83 9.89 -0.86
C VAL A 328 -32.70 10.64 -1.87
N VAL A 329 -33.79 11.21 -1.38
CA VAL A 329 -34.60 12.16 -2.13
C VAL A 329 -34.30 13.57 -1.65
N ILE A 330 -33.82 14.41 -2.54
CA ILE A 330 -33.53 15.83 -2.30
C ILE A 330 -34.76 16.61 -2.78
N SER A 331 -35.49 17.27 -1.87
CA SER A 331 -36.77 17.94 -2.18
C SER A 331 -36.84 19.34 -1.58
N PRO A 332 -37.42 20.31 -2.28
CA PRO A 332 -37.64 21.65 -1.73
C PRO A 332 -38.86 21.73 -0.81
N MET A 333 -39.61 20.63 -0.64
CA MET A 333 -40.82 20.58 0.18
C MET A 333 -40.97 19.22 0.85
N PRO A 334 -41.69 19.10 1.98
CA PRO A 334 -42.03 17.82 2.58
C PRO A 334 -42.79 16.92 1.62
N ILE A 335 -42.30 15.67 1.54
CA ILE A 335 -42.90 14.60 0.72
C ILE A 335 -42.89 13.29 1.51
N GLU A 336 -43.67 12.31 1.08
CA GLU A 336 -43.63 10.96 1.62
C GLU A 336 -42.31 10.31 1.27
N ALA A 337 -41.63 9.69 2.25
CA ALA A 337 -40.36 9.04 2.03
C ALA A 337 -40.54 7.74 1.23
N PRO A 338 -39.63 7.40 0.28
CA PRO A 338 -39.62 6.11 -0.37
C PRO A 338 -39.32 4.98 0.64
N GLN A 339 -39.72 3.75 0.33
CA GLN A 339 -39.58 2.61 1.25
C GLN A 339 -38.14 2.35 1.71
N SER A 340 -37.15 2.63 0.86
CA SER A 340 -35.74 2.36 1.12
C SER A 340 -34.85 3.59 1.23
N GLY A 341 -35.43 4.80 1.12
CA GLY A 341 -34.67 6.05 1.05
C GLY A 341 -35.00 7.03 2.17
N ALA A 342 -34.16 8.04 2.31
CA ALA A 342 -34.38 9.18 3.18
C ALA A 342 -34.78 10.40 2.35
N VAL A 343 -35.53 11.33 2.96
CA VAL A 343 -35.83 12.63 2.35
C VAL A 343 -35.03 13.71 3.05
N VAL A 344 -34.32 14.53 2.27
CA VAL A 344 -33.68 15.74 2.74
C VAL A 344 -34.40 16.95 2.15
N ILE A 345 -34.86 17.86 3.04
CA ILE A 345 -35.52 19.07 2.61
C ILE A 345 -34.47 20.16 2.45
N VAL A 346 -34.45 20.78 1.28
CA VAL A 346 -33.49 21.81 0.90
C VAL A 346 -34.20 23.09 0.52
N ASP A 347 -33.54 24.23 0.68
CA ASP A 347 -34.09 25.47 0.11
C ASP A 347 -33.97 25.43 -1.44
N PRO A 348 -34.82 26.20 -2.16
CA PRO A 348 -34.86 26.15 -3.63
C PRO A 348 -33.55 26.52 -4.34
N PHE A 349 -32.63 27.21 -3.65
CA PHE A 349 -31.32 27.62 -4.17
C PHE A 349 -30.18 26.66 -3.74
N VAL A 350 -30.49 25.65 -2.92
CA VAL A 350 -29.52 24.70 -2.37
C VAL A 350 -28.34 25.44 -1.71
N SER A 351 -28.63 26.15 -0.63
CA SER A 351 -27.61 26.85 0.17
C SER A 351 -26.56 25.91 0.74
N ASP A 352 -25.50 26.46 1.32
CA ASP A 352 -24.44 25.63 1.94
C ASP A 352 -25.02 24.78 3.09
N ALA A 353 -25.99 25.33 3.88
CA ALA A 353 -26.69 24.54 4.89
C ALA A 353 -27.48 23.36 4.28
N SER A 354 -28.08 23.55 3.09
CA SER A 354 -28.74 22.48 2.35
C SER A 354 -27.73 21.44 1.87
N LEU A 355 -26.55 21.86 1.39
CA LEU A 355 -25.47 20.94 0.99
C LEU A 355 -24.95 20.13 2.18
N ASP A 356 -24.81 20.71 3.35
CA ASP A 356 -24.40 20.00 4.58
C ASP A 356 -25.48 18.99 5.03
N ALA A 357 -26.78 19.34 4.90
CA ALA A 357 -27.86 18.40 5.17
C ALA A 357 -27.90 17.23 4.17
N ILE A 358 -27.59 17.47 2.90
CA ILE A 358 -27.44 16.40 1.89
C ILE A 358 -26.25 15.52 2.26
N ASP A 359 -25.10 16.08 2.65
CA ASP A 359 -23.90 15.35 3.02
C ASP A 359 -24.16 14.36 4.15
N GLU A 360 -24.88 14.80 5.20
CA GLU A 360 -25.27 13.94 6.31
C GLU A 360 -26.14 12.76 5.84
N GLN A 361 -27.13 13.00 4.98
CA GLN A 361 -27.98 11.92 4.47
C GLN A 361 -27.24 10.98 3.52
N VAL A 362 -26.31 11.50 2.73
CA VAL A 362 -25.44 10.70 1.89
C VAL A 362 -24.55 9.78 2.74
N ARG A 363 -23.93 10.31 3.81
CA ARG A 363 -23.12 9.49 4.74
C ARG A 363 -23.97 8.39 5.42
N LEU A 364 -25.16 8.71 5.88
CA LEU A 364 -26.07 7.73 6.48
C LEU A 364 -26.55 6.67 5.48
N ALA A 365 -26.77 7.04 4.22
CA ALA A 365 -27.15 6.12 3.16
C ALA A 365 -26.00 5.19 2.79
N HIS A 366 -24.77 5.70 2.71
CA HIS A 366 -23.57 4.88 2.54
C HIS A 366 -23.43 3.85 3.65
N ALA A 367 -23.52 4.27 4.91
CA ALA A 367 -23.41 3.37 6.06
C ALA A 367 -24.45 2.26 6.01
N ARG A 368 -25.74 2.60 5.71
CA ARG A 368 -26.81 1.61 5.58
C ARG A 368 -26.57 0.60 4.46
N ARG A 369 -26.17 1.06 3.27
CA ARG A 369 -25.85 0.17 2.13
C ARG A 369 -24.71 -0.76 2.47
N ARG A 370 -23.62 -0.20 3.00
CA ARG A 370 -22.44 -0.97 3.42
C ARG A 370 -22.82 -2.05 4.42
N SER A 371 -23.56 -1.71 5.47
CA SER A 371 -24.01 -2.67 6.49
C SER A 371 -24.92 -3.76 5.91
N ALA A 372 -25.86 -3.43 5.02
CA ALA A 372 -26.75 -4.42 4.41
C ALA A 372 -26.01 -5.41 3.50
N GLU A 373 -25.06 -4.91 2.67
CA GLU A 373 -24.24 -5.78 1.81
C GLU A 373 -23.33 -6.68 2.63
N LEU A 374 -22.72 -6.13 3.70
CA LEU A 374 -21.85 -6.88 4.61
C LEU A 374 -22.59 -7.96 5.36
N SER A 375 -23.74 -7.63 5.94
CA SER A 375 -24.58 -8.62 6.62
C SER A 375 -24.97 -9.75 5.67
N SER A 376 -25.38 -9.42 4.44
CA SER A 376 -25.70 -10.42 3.41
C SER A 376 -24.50 -11.29 3.04
N ALA A 377 -23.31 -10.68 2.85
CA ALA A 377 -22.09 -11.42 2.53
C ALA A 377 -21.66 -12.34 3.68
N LEU A 378 -21.66 -11.83 4.92
CA LEU A 378 -21.32 -12.62 6.10
C LEU A 378 -22.23 -13.82 6.28
N HIS A 379 -23.54 -13.66 6.12
CA HIS A 379 -24.47 -14.79 6.21
C HIS A 379 -24.24 -15.87 5.13
N ARG A 380 -23.71 -15.49 3.96
CA ARG A 380 -23.35 -16.46 2.92
C ARG A 380 -22.02 -17.16 3.21
N PHE A 381 -21.05 -16.48 3.82
CA PHE A 381 -19.68 -16.98 4.04
C PHE A 381 -19.52 -17.74 5.35
N LEU A 382 -20.27 -17.34 6.39
CA LEU A 382 -20.21 -17.96 7.70
C LEU A 382 -20.95 -19.30 7.73
N ARG A 383 -20.32 -20.31 8.34
CA ARG A 383 -20.88 -21.65 8.50
C ARG A 383 -20.59 -22.19 9.89
N PRO A 384 -21.59 -22.75 10.61
CA PRO A 384 -21.37 -23.33 11.94
C PRO A 384 -20.30 -24.42 11.93
N GLU A 385 -20.20 -25.20 10.84
CA GLU A 385 -19.28 -26.32 10.68
C GLU A 385 -17.80 -25.87 10.59
N LEU A 386 -17.55 -24.60 10.28
CA LEU A 386 -16.21 -24.01 10.15
C LEU A 386 -15.88 -23.05 11.29
N PHE A 387 -16.58 -23.17 12.42
CA PHE A 387 -16.30 -22.39 13.62
C PHE A 387 -15.71 -23.28 14.72
N HIS A 388 -14.55 -22.92 15.23
CA HIS A 388 -13.82 -23.69 16.23
C HIS A 388 -13.43 -22.84 17.43
N ARG A 389 -13.62 -23.41 18.61
CA ARG A 389 -13.05 -22.91 19.87
C ARG A 389 -11.91 -23.80 20.28
N ASN A 390 -10.77 -23.17 20.64
CA ASN A 390 -9.60 -23.87 21.17
C ASN A 390 -9.03 -24.94 20.23
N LEU A 391 -8.93 -24.58 18.93
CA LEU A 391 -8.24 -25.34 17.92
C LEU A 391 -6.80 -24.84 17.79
N TYR A 392 -5.83 -25.65 18.16
CA TYR A 392 -4.42 -25.29 18.17
C TYR A 392 -3.66 -26.08 17.09
N ALA A 393 -2.63 -25.46 16.55
CA ALA A 393 -1.67 -26.05 15.62
C ALA A 393 -0.25 -25.57 15.97
N ASP A 394 0.78 -26.32 15.54
CA ASP A 394 2.17 -25.97 15.82
C ASP A 394 2.67 -24.78 14.98
N GLY A 395 1.89 -24.34 13.99
CA GLY A 395 2.19 -23.18 13.16
C GLY A 395 1.16 -22.93 12.06
N THR A 396 1.47 -21.93 11.24
CA THR A 396 0.61 -21.43 10.15
C THR A 396 0.23 -22.53 9.17
N GLU A 397 1.20 -23.32 8.68
CA GLU A 397 0.97 -24.33 7.65
C GLU A 397 -0.02 -25.40 8.11
N GLU A 398 0.18 -25.95 9.31
CA GLU A 398 -0.73 -26.97 9.86
C GLU A 398 -2.15 -26.45 10.02
N MET A 399 -2.31 -25.23 10.55
CA MET A 399 -3.63 -24.63 10.71
C MET A 399 -4.31 -24.39 9.37
N VAL A 400 -3.62 -23.81 8.39
CA VAL A 400 -4.19 -23.55 7.06
C VAL A 400 -4.62 -24.87 6.40
N ARG A 401 -3.77 -25.90 6.39
CA ARG A 401 -4.12 -27.19 5.79
C ARG A 401 -5.33 -27.82 6.46
N ARG A 402 -5.39 -27.78 7.78
CA ARG A 402 -6.52 -28.33 8.54
C ARG A 402 -7.84 -27.64 8.21
N LEU A 403 -7.86 -26.30 8.19
CA LEU A 403 -9.09 -25.56 7.84
C LEU A 403 -9.49 -25.75 6.38
N VAL A 404 -8.52 -25.89 5.47
CA VAL A 404 -8.78 -26.17 4.06
C VAL A 404 -9.33 -27.58 3.88
N ASP A 405 -8.82 -28.59 4.59
CA ASP A 405 -9.34 -29.96 4.53
C ASP A 405 -10.82 -30.02 4.93
N GLU A 406 -11.24 -29.23 5.92
CA GLU A 406 -12.65 -29.08 6.29
C GLU A 406 -13.46 -28.38 5.19
N GLY A 407 -12.91 -27.34 4.55
CA GLY A 407 -13.51 -26.68 3.38
C GLY A 407 -13.67 -27.64 2.20
N VAL A 408 -12.69 -28.50 1.95
CA VAL A 408 -12.76 -29.56 0.91
C VAL A 408 -13.85 -30.58 1.23
N ALA A 409 -13.96 -31.01 2.48
CA ALA A 409 -15.00 -31.95 2.90
C ALA A 409 -16.41 -31.39 2.70
N LEU A 410 -16.58 -30.05 2.71
CA LEU A 410 -17.84 -29.33 2.44
C LEU A 410 -18.00 -28.90 0.98
N ASP A 411 -17.12 -29.30 0.07
CA ASP A 411 -17.11 -28.92 -1.36
C ASP A 411 -17.03 -27.39 -1.56
N LEU A 412 -16.28 -26.69 -0.70
CA LEU A 412 -16.10 -25.24 -0.77
C LEU A 412 -14.86 -24.83 -1.54
N CYS A 413 -13.81 -25.66 -1.55
CA CYS A 413 -12.56 -25.43 -2.26
C CYS A 413 -11.87 -26.73 -2.67
N ALA A 414 -10.88 -26.64 -3.55
CA ALA A 414 -9.99 -27.75 -3.90
C ALA A 414 -8.87 -27.91 -2.87
N PRO A 415 -8.23 -29.10 -2.75
CA PRO A 415 -7.07 -29.29 -1.86
C PRO A 415 -5.89 -28.35 -2.15
N SER A 416 -5.69 -27.95 -3.42
CA SER A 416 -4.66 -26.99 -3.82
C SER A 416 -4.84 -25.60 -3.21
N PHE A 417 -6.02 -25.28 -2.70
CA PHE A 417 -6.30 -23.98 -2.07
C PHE A 417 -5.38 -23.71 -0.87
N ALA A 418 -4.96 -24.77 -0.14
CA ALA A 418 -4.00 -24.63 0.96
C ALA A 418 -2.65 -24.07 0.48
N ASP A 419 -2.15 -24.57 -0.64
CA ASP A 419 -0.86 -24.12 -1.20
C ASP A 419 -0.95 -22.66 -1.67
N GLU A 420 -2.07 -22.25 -2.29
CA GLU A 420 -2.30 -20.86 -2.70
C GLU A 420 -2.33 -19.88 -1.51
N VAL A 421 -2.99 -20.27 -0.41
CA VAL A 421 -3.00 -19.49 0.82
C VAL A 421 -1.61 -19.39 1.44
N LEU A 422 -0.86 -20.48 1.46
CA LEU A 422 0.51 -20.51 1.98
C LEU A 422 1.49 -19.72 1.12
N GLU A 423 1.34 -19.72 -0.20
CA GLU A 423 2.10 -18.84 -1.10
C GLU A 423 1.83 -17.36 -0.79
N ARG A 424 0.56 -16.98 -0.55
CA ARG A 424 0.21 -15.62 -0.15
C ARG A 424 0.81 -15.25 1.21
N GLU A 425 0.74 -16.14 2.18
CA GLU A 425 1.28 -15.93 3.52
C GLU A 425 2.80 -15.77 3.54
N ALA A 426 3.52 -16.49 2.65
CA ALA A 426 4.96 -16.42 2.51
C ALA A 426 5.47 -15.07 1.98
N LEU A 427 4.65 -14.30 1.25
CA LEU A 427 5.01 -12.97 0.75
C LEU A 427 5.00 -11.92 1.86
N SER A 428 4.04 -11.96 2.72
CA SER A 428 3.89 -11.12 3.91
C SER A 428 2.84 -11.73 4.82
N SER A 429 3.15 -11.91 6.09
CA SER A 429 2.23 -12.53 7.04
C SER A 429 0.89 -11.79 7.11
N THR A 430 -0.20 -12.56 7.10
CA THR A 430 -1.56 -12.05 7.29
C THR A 430 -1.93 -11.84 8.75
N ALA A 431 -0.98 -11.94 9.68
CA ALA A 431 -1.18 -11.56 11.06
C ALA A 431 -1.30 -10.04 11.16
N PHE A 432 -2.52 -9.57 11.41
CA PHE A 432 -2.87 -8.17 11.62
C PHE A 432 -3.20 -7.95 13.11
N PHE A 433 -3.02 -6.74 13.61
CA PHE A 433 -3.50 -6.30 14.93
C PHE A 433 -3.08 -7.19 16.12
N ASN A 434 -1.87 -7.77 16.08
CA ASN A 434 -1.19 -8.47 17.18
C ASN A 434 -1.88 -9.74 17.75
N GLN A 435 -3.07 -10.13 17.28
CA GLN A 435 -3.77 -11.31 17.80
C GLN A 435 -4.60 -12.04 16.74
N ILE A 436 -4.66 -11.53 15.51
CA ILE A 436 -5.55 -12.05 14.47
C ILE A 436 -4.75 -12.34 13.21
N ALA A 437 -5.00 -13.48 12.58
CA ALA A 437 -4.57 -13.76 11.22
C ALA A 437 -5.78 -13.93 10.31
N ILE A 438 -5.70 -13.35 9.10
CA ILE A 438 -6.72 -13.49 8.06
C ILE A 438 -6.11 -14.11 6.81
N PRO A 439 -5.73 -15.40 6.86
CA PRO A 439 -5.16 -16.08 5.70
C PRO A 439 -6.18 -16.20 4.57
N HIS A 440 -5.73 -15.95 3.34
CA HIS A 440 -6.55 -16.01 2.13
C HIS A 440 -5.68 -16.24 0.90
N SER A 441 -6.25 -16.65 -0.22
CA SER A 441 -5.54 -16.77 -1.50
C SER A 441 -5.53 -15.43 -2.26
N MET A 442 -4.54 -15.24 -3.13
CA MET A 442 -4.46 -14.06 -4.02
C MET A 442 -5.49 -14.08 -5.16
N SER A 443 -6.10 -15.22 -5.41
CA SER A 443 -7.06 -15.43 -6.49
C SER A 443 -8.37 -15.98 -5.94
N PRO A 444 -9.51 -15.66 -6.56
CA PRO A 444 -10.80 -16.23 -6.17
C PRO A 444 -10.92 -17.66 -6.72
N SER A 445 -10.21 -18.59 -6.09
CA SER A 445 -10.10 -20.00 -6.51
C SER A 445 -10.99 -20.97 -5.72
N ALA A 446 -11.70 -20.48 -4.70
CA ALA A 446 -12.67 -21.30 -4.01
C ALA A 446 -13.91 -21.57 -4.89
N HIS A 447 -14.52 -22.75 -4.75
CA HIS A 447 -15.76 -23.10 -5.45
C HIS A 447 -16.93 -22.22 -4.99
N ARG A 448 -16.98 -21.94 -3.70
CA ARG A 448 -17.95 -21.04 -3.03
C ARG A 448 -17.22 -20.28 -1.94
N SER A 449 -17.59 -19.02 -1.74
CA SER A 449 -17.00 -18.21 -0.68
C SER A 449 -17.34 -18.75 0.70
N PHE A 450 -16.34 -18.75 1.60
CA PHE A 450 -16.49 -19.21 2.99
C PHE A 450 -15.51 -18.49 3.92
N LEU A 451 -15.86 -18.50 5.20
CA LEU A 451 -15.02 -18.00 6.28
C LEU A 451 -14.92 -19.08 7.36
N ALA A 452 -13.71 -19.64 7.54
CA ALA A 452 -13.43 -20.58 8.61
C ALA A 452 -12.78 -19.83 9.78
N ILE A 453 -13.33 -20.01 10.98
CA ILE A 453 -12.99 -19.20 12.15
C ILE A 453 -12.47 -20.08 13.26
N VAL A 454 -11.32 -19.71 13.80
CA VAL A 454 -10.75 -20.29 15.02
C VAL A 454 -10.63 -19.20 16.07
N VAL A 455 -11.16 -19.43 17.26
CA VAL A 455 -11.04 -18.54 18.42
C VAL A 455 -10.40 -19.31 19.57
N ASN A 456 -9.23 -18.89 20.03
CA ASN A 456 -8.44 -19.58 21.04
C ASN A 456 -8.31 -18.78 22.34
N ASP A 457 -8.37 -19.47 23.47
CA ASP A 457 -8.13 -18.85 24.79
C ASP A 457 -6.65 -18.50 25.00
N ARG A 458 -5.74 -19.27 24.38
CA ARG A 458 -4.29 -19.04 24.42
C ARG A 458 -3.76 -18.74 23.01
N PRO A 459 -2.73 -17.91 22.88
CA PRO A 459 -2.10 -17.66 21.59
C PRO A 459 -1.44 -18.91 21.01
N MET A 460 -1.31 -18.94 19.68
CA MET A 460 -0.59 -19.93 18.89
C MET A 460 0.38 -19.23 17.93
N PRO A 461 1.48 -19.89 17.51
CA PRO A 461 2.47 -19.29 16.62
C PRO A 461 1.90 -19.08 15.20
N TRP A 462 2.22 -17.91 14.61
CA TRP A 462 1.82 -17.52 13.26
C TRP A 462 2.84 -16.59 12.62
N GLY A 463 3.60 -17.07 11.61
CA GLY A 463 4.51 -16.21 10.83
C GLY A 463 5.49 -15.35 11.65
N GLY A 464 6.02 -15.87 12.76
CA GLY A 464 6.90 -15.11 13.67
C GLY A 464 6.17 -14.25 14.70
N GLN A 465 4.84 -14.27 14.71
CA GLN A 465 3.96 -13.60 15.67
C GLN A 465 3.12 -14.64 16.44
N GLU A 466 2.29 -14.18 17.36
CA GLU A 466 1.34 -15.00 18.08
C GLU A 466 -0.08 -14.50 17.82
N VAL A 467 -1.01 -15.41 17.50
CA VAL A 467 -2.41 -15.09 17.24
C VAL A 467 -3.35 -15.92 18.11
N ARG A 468 -4.50 -15.34 18.48
CA ARG A 468 -5.59 -16.01 19.18
C ARG A 468 -6.81 -16.26 18.30
N MET A 469 -6.90 -15.54 17.16
CA MET A 469 -7.99 -15.72 16.20
C MET A 469 -7.41 -15.92 14.81
N VAL A 470 -7.96 -16.92 14.09
CA VAL A 470 -7.68 -17.16 12.67
C VAL A 470 -8.99 -17.10 11.91
N MET A 471 -9.02 -16.33 10.84
CA MET A 471 -10.17 -16.18 9.95
C MET A 471 -9.73 -16.55 8.52
N LEU A 472 -9.71 -17.84 8.17
CA LEU A 472 -9.38 -18.29 6.81
C LEU A 472 -10.51 -17.93 5.86
N LEU A 473 -10.20 -17.10 4.87
CA LEU A 473 -11.15 -16.61 3.89
C LEU A 473 -10.93 -17.28 2.54
N GLY A 474 -11.93 -18.08 2.10
CA GLY A 474 -12.01 -18.60 0.76
C GLY A 474 -12.93 -17.74 -0.09
N LEU A 475 -12.45 -17.28 -1.25
CA LEU A 475 -13.20 -16.43 -2.17
C LEU A 475 -13.55 -17.19 -3.45
N GLY A 476 -14.84 -17.23 -3.79
CA GLY A 476 -15.36 -17.69 -5.07
C GLY A 476 -15.46 -16.56 -6.09
N GLU A 477 -15.38 -16.90 -7.38
CA GLU A 477 -15.39 -15.92 -8.49
C GLU A 477 -16.59 -14.97 -8.48
N THR A 478 -17.75 -15.44 -8.06
CA THR A 478 -19.00 -14.66 -8.06
C THR A 478 -19.04 -13.56 -7.00
N ASP A 479 -18.21 -13.67 -5.95
CA ASP A 479 -18.27 -12.80 -4.77
C ASP A 479 -17.12 -11.77 -4.69
N ARG A 480 -16.36 -11.55 -5.77
CA ARG A 480 -15.21 -10.63 -5.80
C ARG A 480 -15.54 -9.22 -5.29
N ARG A 481 -16.71 -8.68 -5.66
CA ARG A 481 -17.16 -7.35 -5.18
C ARG A 481 -17.46 -7.35 -3.68
N SER A 482 -18.17 -8.39 -3.23
CA SER A 482 -18.51 -8.55 -1.81
C SER A 482 -17.27 -8.79 -0.94
N PHE A 483 -16.22 -9.42 -1.50
CA PHE A 483 -14.94 -9.65 -0.81
C PHE A 483 -14.30 -8.35 -0.36
N ARG A 484 -14.14 -7.38 -1.27
CA ARG A 484 -13.50 -6.11 -0.94
C ARG A 484 -14.22 -5.39 0.19
N LEU A 485 -15.56 -5.29 0.10
CA LEU A 485 -16.38 -4.69 1.16
C LEU A 485 -16.24 -5.44 2.48
N LEU A 486 -16.31 -6.77 2.43
CA LEU A 486 -16.19 -7.61 3.62
C LEU A 486 -14.80 -7.50 4.24
N PHE A 487 -13.75 -7.61 3.43
CA PHE A 487 -12.37 -7.58 3.89
C PHE A 487 -12.04 -6.22 4.53
N ASP A 488 -12.37 -5.12 3.85
CA ASP A 488 -12.19 -3.76 4.35
C ASP A 488 -12.92 -3.53 5.69
N SER A 489 -14.21 -3.92 5.75
CA SER A 489 -15.02 -3.73 6.96
C SER A 489 -14.62 -4.64 8.11
N LEU A 490 -14.21 -5.88 7.82
CA LEU A 490 -13.63 -6.77 8.84
C LEU A 490 -12.36 -6.14 9.42
N LEU A 491 -11.47 -5.66 8.56
CA LEU A 491 -10.21 -5.08 9.00
C LEU A 491 -10.43 -3.77 9.79
N GLU A 492 -11.37 -2.92 9.37
CA GLU A 492 -11.77 -1.73 10.12
C GLU A 492 -12.33 -2.09 11.51
N ALA A 493 -13.27 -3.04 11.58
CA ALA A 493 -13.83 -3.50 12.85
C ALA A 493 -12.76 -4.14 13.77
N LEU A 494 -11.84 -4.92 13.20
CA LEU A 494 -10.78 -5.62 13.93
C LEU A 494 -9.56 -4.74 14.27
N SER A 495 -9.48 -3.52 13.75
CA SER A 495 -8.45 -2.54 14.14
C SER A 495 -8.62 -2.07 15.58
N GLU A 496 -9.84 -2.08 16.08
CA GLU A 496 -10.19 -1.68 17.45
C GLU A 496 -9.96 -2.84 18.43
N SER A 497 -9.04 -2.68 19.38
CA SER A 497 -8.71 -3.73 20.38
C SER A 497 -9.91 -4.17 21.21
N ALA A 498 -10.86 -3.28 21.48
CA ALA A 498 -12.08 -3.61 22.22
C ALA A 498 -12.98 -4.58 21.42
N ASN A 499 -13.08 -4.40 20.10
CA ASN A 499 -13.85 -5.27 19.23
C ASN A 499 -13.23 -6.67 19.15
N VAL A 500 -11.90 -6.72 19.04
CA VAL A 500 -11.15 -8.00 19.07
C VAL A 500 -11.38 -8.73 20.38
N ALA A 501 -11.28 -8.05 21.50
CA ALA A 501 -11.56 -8.64 22.82
C ALA A 501 -12.99 -9.19 22.91
N ALA A 502 -13.97 -8.44 22.43
CA ALA A 502 -15.37 -8.87 22.40
C ALA A 502 -15.57 -10.16 21.58
N LEU A 503 -14.91 -10.29 20.42
CA LEU A 503 -14.96 -11.50 19.60
C LEU A 503 -14.22 -12.68 20.23
N LEU A 504 -13.09 -12.45 20.88
CA LEU A 504 -12.34 -13.49 21.59
C LEU A 504 -13.11 -14.07 22.79
N ASP A 505 -13.99 -13.29 23.40
CA ASP A 505 -14.84 -13.70 24.52
C ASP A 505 -16.12 -14.42 24.07
N SER A 506 -16.34 -14.61 22.75
CA SER A 506 -17.50 -15.34 22.25
C SER A 506 -17.51 -16.79 22.75
N THR A 507 -18.69 -17.29 23.13
CA THR A 507 -18.83 -18.63 23.71
C THR A 507 -19.06 -19.72 22.66
N ASP A 508 -19.75 -19.39 21.60
CA ASP A 508 -20.09 -20.30 20.51
C ASP A 508 -20.26 -19.55 19.19
N TYR A 509 -20.63 -20.26 18.12
CA TYR A 509 -20.85 -19.71 16.80
C TYR A 509 -21.91 -18.61 16.76
N ALA A 510 -23.04 -18.82 17.44
CA ALA A 510 -24.15 -17.86 17.41
C ALA A 510 -23.77 -16.54 18.10
N ASP A 511 -23.13 -16.62 19.26
CA ASP A 511 -22.61 -15.46 20.00
C ASP A 511 -21.52 -14.74 19.19
N PHE A 512 -20.62 -15.49 18.53
CA PHE A 512 -19.60 -14.89 17.66
C PHE A 512 -20.22 -14.11 16.49
N VAL A 513 -21.18 -14.70 15.81
CA VAL A 513 -21.86 -14.07 14.65
C VAL A 513 -22.64 -12.84 15.07
N GLU A 514 -23.37 -12.90 16.19
CA GLU A 514 -24.12 -11.76 16.74
C GLU A 514 -23.17 -10.58 17.05
N ARG A 515 -22.06 -10.85 17.73
CA ARG A 515 -21.05 -9.83 18.05
C ARG A 515 -20.42 -9.25 16.78
N LEU A 516 -20.01 -10.11 15.84
CA LEU A 516 -19.40 -9.68 14.58
C LEU A 516 -20.34 -8.80 13.76
N LEU A 517 -21.62 -9.18 13.63
CA LEU A 517 -22.64 -8.37 12.94
C LEU A 517 -22.91 -7.03 13.66
N GLY A 518 -22.77 -7.00 14.97
CA GLY A 518 -22.92 -5.77 15.76
C GLY A 518 -21.75 -4.79 15.63
N LEU A 519 -20.58 -5.23 15.10
CA LEU A 519 -19.39 -4.41 14.89
C LEU A 519 -19.30 -3.82 13.48
N ILE A 520 -20.06 -4.35 12.54
CA ILE A 520 -20.05 -4.04 11.10
C ILE A 520 -21.37 -3.37 10.69
#